data_6d10917f1e241774c44a58a77f68c131
#
_entry.id   6d10917f1e241774c44a58a77f68c131
#
_cell.length_a   1.000
_cell.length_b   1.000
_cell.length_c   1.000
_cell.angle_alpha   90.00
_cell.angle_beta   90.00
_cell.angle_gamma   90.00
#
_symmetry.space_group_name_H-M   'P 1'
#
loop_
_entity.id
_entity.type
_entity.pdbx_description
1 polymer ?
#
loop_
_entity_poly.entity_id
_entity_poly.type
_entity_poly.pdbx_seq_one_letter_code
_entity_poly.pdbx_strand_id
1 'polypeptide(L)'
;MSRFLVSAAHKSSGKTTITVGLCAALSAQGLIVQPFKKGPDYIDPMWLSQASGRECFNLDPFLMTPEQITSCFVRHAAGADISIVEGNKGLYDGLALDGSNSNAALAQLLDLPVVLVLDARGMTRGIAPLILGYQAFDSRIRIAGVILNQLGGARHESKLRAVIEHYTDVQVLGAIAHDPRLAVVERHLGLMPNHELDDAAQRVRAMGKLIAAQIDLSRVLQLAAGEIGRASCR
;
A
#
# COMPACT_ATOMS: atom_id res chain seq x y z
N MET A 1 -11.71 -7.66 -11.81
CA MET A 1 -11.68 -7.46 -10.35
C MET A 1 -10.52 -6.54 -10.04
N SER A 2 -10.82 -5.34 -9.58
CA SER A 2 -9.80 -4.34 -9.26
C SER A 2 -9.06 -4.75 -7.98
N ARG A 3 -7.72 -4.80 -8.05
CA ARG A 3 -6.89 -5.24 -6.93
C ARG A 3 -5.49 -4.69 -7.01
N PHE A 4 -4.84 -4.47 -5.86
CA PHE A 4 -3.43 -4.13 -5.79
C PHE A 4 -2.84 -4.42 -4.41
N LEU A 5 -1.52 -4.45 -4.34
CA LEU A 5 -0.77 -4.60 -3.10
C LEU A 5 -0.09 -3.28 -2.74
N VAL A 6 -0.27 -2.84 -1.50
CA VAL A 6 0.51 -1.73 -0.91
C VAL A 6 1.72 -2.32 -0.21
N SER A 7 2.91 -1.96 -0.68
CA SER A 7 4.16 -2.33 -0.05
C SER A 7 5.06 -1.10 0.15
N ALA A 8 6.28 -1.28 0.61
CA ALA A 8 7.23 -0.19 0.82
C ALA A 8 8.64 -0.64 0.49
N ALA A 9 9.56 0.33 0.39
CA ALA A 9 10.97 0.01 0.27
C ALA A 9 11.53 -0.62 1.55
N HIS A 10 11.08 -0.17 2.73
CA HIS A 10 11.52 -0.70 4.03
C HIS A 10 10.42 -0.55 5.08
N LYS A 11 10.69 -1.12 6.29
CA LYS A 11 9.82 -0.96 7.46
C LYS A 11 9.63 0.53 7.80
N SER A 12 8.50 0.85 8.42
CA SER A 12 8.17 2.21 8.93
C SER A 12 8.08 3.32 7.86
N SER A 13 7.83 2.96 6.60
CA SER A 13 7.57 3.92 5.52
C SER A 13 6.15 4.51 5.53
N GLY A 14 5.28 4.09 6.46
CA GLY A 14 3.90 4.59 6.59
C GLY A 14 2.86 3.79 5.80
N LYS A 15 3.15 2.54 5.41
CA LYS A 15 2.20 1.67 4.68
C LYS A 15 0.83 1.62 5.33
N THR A 16 0.76 1.28 6.61
CA THR A 16 -0.52 1.06 7.31
C THR A 16 -1.35 2.33 7.35
N THR A 17 -0.74 3.48 7.67
CA THR A 17 -1.43 4.78 7.65
C THR A 17 -2.02 5.08 6.26
N ILE A 18 -1.24 4.83 5.20
CA ILE A 18 -1.68 5.06 3.82
C ILE A 18 -2.77 4.07 3.43
N THR A 19 -2.63 2.78 3.78
CA THR A 19 -3.63 1.76 3.42
C THR A 19 -4.95 1.99 4.16
N VAL A 20 -4.91 2.30 5.45
CA VAL A 20 -6.10 2.67 6.23
C VAL A 20 -6.78 3.91 5.63
N GLY A 21 -5.99 4.94 5.30
CA GLY A 21 -6.51 6.14 4.66
C GLY A 21 -7.11 5.89 3.27
N LEU A 22 -6.50 5.04 2.45
CA LEU A 22 -7.06 4.62 1.15
C LEU A 22 -8.37 3.85 1.32
N CYS A 23 -8.42 2.87 2.22
CA CYS A 23 -9.66 2.15 2.54
C CYS A 23 -10.78 3.12 2.95
N ALA A 24 -10.50 4.03 3.88
CA ALA A 24 -11.47 5.00 4.35
C ALA A 24 -11.92 5.99 3.25
N ALA A 25 -10.97 6.46 2.43
CA ALA A 25 -11.25 7.41 1.34
C ALA A 25 -12.12 6.79 0.24
N LEU A 26 -11.81 5.56 -0.18
CA LEU A 26 -12.56 4.85 -1.21
C LEU A 26 -13.94 4.41 -0.69
N SER A 27 -14.02 3.93 0.55
CA SER A 27 -15.32 3.61 1.18
C SER A 27 -16.21 4.86 1.33
N ALA A 28 -15.63 6.02 1.62
CA ALA A 28 -16.37 7.29 1.67
C ALA A 28 -16.90 7.74 0.29
N GLN A 29 -16.35 7.23 -0.81
CA GLN A 29 -16.88 7.41 -2.17
C GLN A 29 -17.99 6.41 -2.52
N GLY A 30 -18.36 5.53 -1.60
CA GLY A 30 -19.40 4.51 -1.80
C GLY A 30 -18.90 3.20 -2.39
N LEU A 31 -17.58 3.02 -2.55
CA LEU A 31 -17.01 1.77 -3.05
C LEU A 31 -16.97 0.69 -1.97
N ILE A 32 -17.24 -0.54 -2.37
CA ILE A 32 -17.08 -1.74 -1.52
C ILE A 32 -15.60 -2.14 -1.54
N VAL A 33 -14.87 -1.77 -0.48
CA VAL A 33 -13.43 -2.04 -0.35
C VAL A 33 -13.22 -3.30 0.48
N GLN A 34 -12.52 -4.30 -0.06
CA GLN A 34 -12.11 -5.50 0.67
C GLN A 34 -10.64 -5.42 1.04
N PRO A 35 -10.32 -5.23 2.32
CA PRO A 35 -8.95 -5.24 2.79
C PRO A 35 -8.45 -6.65 3.09
N PHE A 36 -7.15 -6.84 2.84
CA PHE A 36 -6.38 -8.01 3.25
C PHE A 36 -5.06 -7.56 3.86
N LYS A 37 -4.52 -8.33 4.77
CA LYS A 37 -3.20 -8.13 5.35
C LYS A 37 -2.30 -9.32 5.08
N LYS A 38 -1.09 -9.10 4.60
CA LYS A 38 -0.09 -10.17 4.62
C LYS A 38 0.25 -10.47 6.09
N GLY A 39 -0.13 -11.63 6.55
CA GLY A 39 -0.04 -12.02 7.95
C GLY A 39 1.20 -12.80 8.35
N PRO A 40 1.24 -13.23 9.62
CA PRO A 40 0.21 -12.98 10.65
C PRO A 40 0.29 -11.56 11.20
N ASP A 41 -0.84 -10.90 11.37
CA ASP A 41 -0.98 -9.61 12.03
C ASP A 41 -2.37 -9.52 12.69
N TYR A 42 -2.47 -8.83 13.83
CA TYR A 42 -3.73 -8.69 14.57
C TYR A 42 -4.18 -7.23 14.68
N ILE A 43 -3.26 -6.29 14.66
CA ILE A 43 -3.53 -4.88 14.94
C ILE A 43 -3.90 -4.15 13.66
N ASP A 44 -3.07 -4.27 12.61
CA ASP A 44 -3.34 -3.63 11.32
C ASP A 44 -4.70 -4.07 10.74
N PRO A 45 -5.10 -5.37 10.77
CA PRO A 45 -6.43 -5.81 10.33
C PRO A 45 -7.60 -5.13 11.04
N MET A 46 -7.46 -4.77 12.32
CA MET A 46 -8.52 -4.06 13.05
C MET A 46 -8.73 -2.65 12.48
N TRP A 47 -7.67 -1.93 12.18
CA TRP A 47 -7.73 -0.61 11.55
C TRP A 47 -8.26 -0.67 10.12
N LEU A 48 -7.81 -1.65 9.35
CA LEU A 48 -8.25 -1.86 7.97
C LEU A 48 -9.74 -2.24 7.91
N SER A 49 -10.19 -3.09 8.84
CA SER A 49 -11.61 -3.46 8.95
C SER A 49 -12.47 -2.25 9.28
N GLN A 50 -12.05 -1.43 10.23
CA GLN A 50 -12.76 -0.22 10.61
C GLN A 50 -12.81 0.80 9.48
N ALA A 51 -11.73 0.92 8.70
CA ALA A 51 -11.64 1.87 7.59
C ALA A 51 -12.51 1.49 6.40
N SER A 52 -12.63 0.19 6.11
CA SER A 52 -13.40 -0.33 4.99
C SER A 52 -14.85 -0.66 5.32
N GLY A 53 -15.17 -0.86 6.62
CA GLY A 53 -16.45 -1.42 7.07
C GLY A 53 -16.61 -2.92 6.76
N ARG A 54 -15.53 -3.61 6.35
CA ARG A 54 -15.50 -5.04 6.05
C ARG A 54 -14.35 -5.70 6.82
N GLU A 55 -14.55 -6.95 7.20
CA GLU A 55 -13.51 -7.74 7.87
C GLU A 55 -12.25 -7.85 7.00
N CYS A 56 -11.09 -7.59 7.60
CA CYS A 56 -9.78 -7.76 6.98
C CYS A 56 -9.25 -9.16 7.26
N PHE A 57 -8.87 -9.89 6.22
CA PHE A 57 -8.35 -11.25 6.34
C PHE A 57 -6.84 -11.30 6.21
N ASN A 58 -6.20 -12.11 7.04
CA ASN A 58 -4.78 -12.41 6.91
C ASN A 58 -4.53 -13.39 5.76
N LEU A 59 -3.55 -13.07 4.91
CA LEU A 59 -2.97 -13.96 3.92
C LEU A 59 -1.59 -14.36 4.42
N ASP A 60 -1.49 -15.52 5.02
CA ASP A 60 -0.29 -15.92 5.79
C ASP A 60 0.44 -17.09 5.12
N PRO A 61 1.61 -16.83 4.48
CA PRO A 61 2.38 -17.87 3.81
C PRO A 61 3.04 -18.89 4.75
N PHE A 62 2.97 -18.69 6.08
CA PHE A 62 3.44 -19.68 7.05
C PHE A 62 2.35 -20.68 7.47
N LEU A 63 1.10 -20.22 7.53
CA LEU A 63 -0.02 -21.00 8.00
C LEU A 63 -0.88 -21.54 6.88
N MET A 64 -0.74 -20.97 5.66
CA MET A 64 -1.59 -21.29 4.51
C MET A 64 -0.74 -21.74 3.31
N THR A 65 -1.24 -22.72 2.57
CA THR A 65 -0.67 -23.06 1.27
C THR A 65 -1.01 -21.99 0.22
N PRO A 66 -0.29 -21.93 -0.91
CA PRO A 66 -0.63 -21.02 -2.02
C PRO A 66 -2.08 -21.13 -2.47
N GLU A 67 -2.64 -22.35 -2.52
CA GLU A 67 -4.03 -22.62 -2.90
C GLU A 67 -5.00 -22.07 -1.85
N GLN A 68 -4.68 -22.21 -0.57
CA GLN A 68 -5.48 -21.67 0.53
C GLN A 68 -5.49 -20.15 0.52
N ILE A 69 -4.31 -19.50 0.28
CA ILE A 69 -4.19 -18.04 0.15
C ILE A 69 -5.05 -17.56 -1.02
N THR A 70 -4.91 -18.20 -2.18
CA THR A 70 -5.68 -17.85 -3.39
C THR A 70 -7.18 -18.03 -3.17
N SER A 71 -7.61 -19.15 -2.58
CA SER A 71 -9.01 -19.42 -2.27
C SER A 71 -9.58 -18.41 -1.27
N CYS A 72 -8.83 -18.08 -0.22
CA CYS A 72 -9.20 -17.05 0.77
C CYS A 72 -9.38 -15.70 0.08
N PHE A 73 -8.40 -15.29 -0.72
CA PHE A 73 -8.46 -14.03 -1.45
C PHE A 73 -9.67 -13.96 -2.38
N VAL A 74 -9.87 -14.93 -3.25
CA VAL A 74 -10.97 -14.94 -4.23
C VAL A 74 -12.34 -14.95 -3.54
N ARG A 75 -12.49 -15.77 -2.48
CA ARG A 75 -13.76 -15.88 -1.72
C ARG A 75 -14.17 -14.54 -1.12
N HIS A 76 -13.24 -13.86 -0.42
CA HIS A 76 -13.57 -12.64 0.32
C HIS A 76 -13.57 -11.39 -0.56
N ALA A 77 -12.83 -11.41 -1.67
CA ALA A 77 -12.87 -10.35 -2.66
C ALA A 77 -14.15 -10.36 -3.52
N ALA A 78 -14.94 -11.43 -3.48
CA ALA A 78 -16.19 -11.51 -4.21
C ALA A 78 -17.17 -10.40 -3.77
N GLY A 79 -17.76 -9.70 -4.75
CA GLY A 79 -18.69 -8.60 -4.51
C GLY A 79 -18.03 -7.29 -4.04
N ALA A 80 -16.71 -7.21 -3.98
CA ALA A 80 -16.00 -5.96 -3.75
C ALA A 80 -15.68 -5.24 -5.06
N ASP A 81 -15.77 -3.90 -5.05
CA ASP A 81 -15.37 -3.06 -6.17
C ASP A 81 -13.84 -3.07 -6.31
N ILE A 82 -13.15 -3.11 -5.16
CA ILE A 82 -11.69 -3.09 -5.11
C ILE A 82 -11.17 -3.89 -3.89
N SER A 83 -10.09 -4.65 -4.12
CA SER A 83 -9.37 -5.37 -3.08
C SER A 83 -7.99 -4.76 -2.84
N ILE A 84 -7.67 -4.46 -1.59
CA ILE A 84 -6.39 -3.87 -1.18
C ILE A 84 -5.68 -4.84 -0.25
N VAL A 85 -4.49 -5.28 -0.68
CA VAL A 85 -3.64 -6.12 0.17
C VAL A 85 -2.55 -5.24 0.78
N GLU A 86 -2.46 -5.18 2.09
CA GLU A 86 -1.34 -4.53 2.76
C GLU A 86 -0.23 -5.52 3.05
N GLY A 87 0.98 -5.23 2.57
CA GLY A 87 2.18 -5.99 2.88
C GLY A 87 2.73 -5.68 4.28
N ASN A 88 3.65 -6.52 4.74
CA ASN A 88 4.47 -6.25 5.92
C ASN A 88 5.89 -5.84 5.47
N LYS A 89 6.71 -5.28 6.35
CA LYS A 89 8.10 -4.89 6.05
C LYS A 89 8.28 -4.22 4.67
N GLY A 90 9.38 -4.46 3.97
CA GLY A 90 9.61 -4.03 2.59
C GLY A 90 9.12 -5.04 1.55
N LEU A 91 9.11 -4.63 0.28
CA LEU A 91 8.56 -5.41 -0.84
C LEU A 91 9.27 -6.77 -0.99
N TYR A 92 10.57 -6.75 -0.94
CA TYR A 92 11.41 -7.95 -1.10
C TYR A 92 11.86 -8.57 0.22
N ASP A 93 11.50 -7.96 1.35
CA ASP A 93 11.85 -8.48 2.67
C ASP A 93 11.04 -9.73 3.01
N GLY A 94 11.76 -10.74 3.46
CA GLY A 94 11.21 -12.01 3.94
C GLY A 94 12.14 -12.65 4.96
N LEU A 95 11.73 -13.77 5.55
CA LEU A 95 12.60 -14.59 6.38
C LEU A 95 13.43 -15.56 5.54
N ALA A 96 12.89 -16.00 4.42
CA ALA A 96 13.56 -16.92 3.50
C ALA A 96 14.49 -16.15 2.56
N LEU A 97 15.69 -16.65 2.35
CA LEU A 97 16.70 -16.04 1.47
C LEU A 97 16.22 -15.98 0.01
N ASP A 98 15.43 -16.95 -0.42
CA ASP A 98 14.84 -17.03 -1.76
C ASP A 98 13.66 -16.06 -1.98
N GLY A 99 13.23 -15.34 -0.93
CA GLY A 99 12.14 -14.41 -0.98
C GLY A 99 10.73 -15.05 -1.07
N SER A 100 10.61 -16.37 -0.92
CA SER A 100 9.35 -17.11 -1.07
C SER A 100 8.23 -16.65 -0.13
N ASN A 101 8.57 -16.00 0.98
CA ASN A 101 7.62 -15.43 1.94
C ASN A 101 7.62 -13.88 1.96
N SER A 102 8.11 -13.24 0.90
CA SER A 102 8.11 -11.77 0.74
C SER A 102 6.73 -11.25 0.30
N ASN A 103 6.56 -9.92 0.32
CA ASN A 103 5.40 -9.28 -0.30
C ASN A 103 5.40 -9.48 -1.82
N ALA A 104 6.60 -9.54 -2.43
CA ALA A 104 6.76 -9.81 -3.85
C ALA A 104 6.22 -11.18 -4.25
N ALA A 105 6.52 -12.22 -3.46
CA ALA A 105 5.99 -13.56 -3.69
C ALA A 105 4.44 -13.59 -3.62
N LEU A 106 3.85 -12.88 -2.65
CA LEU A 106 2.40 -12.74 -2.56
C LEU A 106 1.81 -11.97 -3.75
N ALA A 107 2.50 -10.91 -4.20
CA ALA A 107 2.08 -10.14 -5.39
C ALA A 107 2.08 -11.03 -6.64
N GLN A 108 3.09 -11.89 -6.82
CA GLN A 108 3.13 -12.85 -7.92
C GLN A 108 2.01 -13.90 -7.82
N LEU A 109 1.83 -14.49 -6.64
CA LEU A 109 0.81 -15.53 -6.42
C LEU A 109 -0.59 -15.05 -6.78
N LEU A 110 -0.93 -13.81 -6.43
CA LEU A 110 -2.26 -13.23 -6.61
C LEU A 110 -2.37 -12.30 -7.83
N ASP A 111 -1.30 -12.19 -8.64
CA ASP A 111 -1.20 -11.26 -9.78
C ASP A 111 -1.63 -9.84 -9.39
N LEU A 112 -0.96 -9.27 -8.37
CA LEU A 112 -1.25 -7.94 -7.85
C LEU A 112 -0.26 -6.91 -8.41
N PRO A 113 -0.73 -5.82 -9.02
CA PRO A 113 0.11 -4.65 -9.21
C PRO A 113 0.53 -4.08 -7.85
N VAL A 114 1.75 -3.60 -7.75
CA VAL A 114 2.32 -3.07 -6.52
C VAL A 114 2.29 -1.54 -6.53
N VAL A 115 1.72 -0.97 -5.49
CA VAL A 115 1.87 0.45 -5.11
C VAL A 115 2.97 0.52 -4.05
N LEU A 116 4.08 1.15 -4.38
CA LEU A 116 5.24 1.23 -3.50
C LEU A 116 5.24 2.54 -2.71
N VAL A 117 5.14 2.45 -1.39
CA VAL A 117 5.25 3.60 -0.49
C VAL A 117 6.73 3.87 -0.19
N LEU A 118 7.16 5.10 -0.45
CA LEU A 118 8.52 5.54 -0.26
C LEU A 118 8.59 6.64 0.82
N ASP A 119 9.38 6.40 1.86
CA ASP A 119 9.75 7.46 2.79
C ASP A 119 10.70 8.43 2.09
N ALA A 120 10.20 9.63 1.83
CA ALA A 120 10.92 10.64 1.04
C ALA A 120 11.81 11.56 1.89
N ARG A 121 11.89 11.38 3.21
CA ARG A 121 12.71 12.23 4.09
C ARG A 121 14.17 12.23 3.67
N GLY A 122 14.70 13.43 3.46
CA GLY A 122 16.11 13.62 3.06
C GLY A 122 16.45 13.15 1.64
N MET A 123 15.48 12.65 0.88
CA MET A 123 15.69 12.19 -0.49
C MET A 123 15.56 13.32 -1.50
N THR A 124 16.35 13.24 -2.55
CA THR A 124 16.23 14.07 -3.75
C THR A 124 16.41 13.17 -4.99
N ARG A 125 17.47 13.36 -5.78
CA ARG A 125 17.74 12.55 -6.98
C ARG A 125 17.91 11.05 -6.68
N GLY A 126 18.36 10.67 -5.48
CA GLY A 126 18.54 9.29 -5.06
C GLY A 126 17.26 8.44 -5.05
N ILE A 127 16.07 9.06 -5.17
CA ILE A 127 14.82 8.32 -5.29
C ILE A 127 14.72 7.55 -6.61
N ALA A 128 15.31 8.05 -7.70
CA ALA A 128 15.29 7.38 -9.00
C ALA A 128 16.05 6.03 -8.98
N PRO A 129 17.33 5.94 -8.56
CA PRO A 129 18.03 4.67 -8.47
C PRO A 129 17.38 3.70 -7.48
N LEU A 130 16.70 4.19 -6.42
CA LEU A 130 15.92 3.34 -5.54
C LEU A 130 14.78 2.65 -6.30
N ILE A 131 13.95 3.41 -7.02
CA ILE A 131 12.83 2.87 -7.80
C ILE A 131 13.34 1.92 -8.88
N LEU A 132 14.34 2.34 -9.67
CA LEU A 132 14.92 1.52 -10.73
C LEU A 132 15.52 0.21 -10.20
N GLY A 133 16.16 0.25 -9.03
CA GLY A 133 16.67 -0.95 -8.37
C GLY A 133 15.55 -1.92 -7.98
N TYR A 134 14.42 -1.39 -7.47
CA TYR A 134 13.26 -2.22 -7.14
C TYR A 134 12.60 -2.83 -8.38
N GLN A 135 12.55 -2.12 -9.51
CA GLN A 135 12.03 -2.64 -10.78
C GLN A 135 12.97 -3.71 -11.39
N ALA A 136 14.29 -3.48 -11.30
CA ALA A 136 15.29 -4.37 -11.89
C ALA A 136 15.53 -5.64 -11.08
N PHE A 137 15.30 -5.61 -9.76
CA PHE A 137 15.60 -6.74 -8.86
C PHE A 137 14.78 -7.98 -9.19
N ASP A 138 13.50 -7.82 -9.50
CA ASP A 138 12.64 -8.90 -10.00
C ASP A 138 11.67 -8.36 -11.05
N SER A 139 11.95 -8.61 -12.31
CA SER A 139 11.15 -8.14 -13.46
C SER A 139 9.74 -8.73 -13.52
N ARG A 140 9.44 -9.77 -12.74
CA ARG A 140 8.09 -10.35 -12.62
C ARG A 140 7.17 -9.50 -11.75
N ILE A 141 7.73 -8.59 -10.95
CA ILE A 141 6.98 -7.71 -10.06
C ILE A 141 6.66 -6.41 -10.79
N ARG A 142 5.37 -6.15 -10.95
CA ARG A 142 4.89 -4.91 -11.56
C ARG A 142 4.72 -3.82 -10.50
N ILE A 143 5.72 -2.92 -10.38
CA ILE A 143 5.58 -1.68 -9.60
C ILE A 143 4.79 -0.70 -10.46
N ALA A 144 3.49 -0.61 -10.21
CA ALA A 144 2.56 0.13 -11.06
C ALA A 144 2.45 1.61 -10.68
N GLY A 145 2.89 1.97 -9.49
CA GLY A 145 2.93 3.35 -9.02
C GLY A 145 3.63 3.50 -7.69
N VAL A 146 3.99 4.74 -7.36
CA VAL A 146 4.60 5.09 -6.09
C VAL A 146 3.78 6.14 -5.35
N ILE A 147 3.79 6.07 -4.02
CA ILE A 147 3.30 7.12 -3.13
C ILE A 147 4.48 7.63 -2.32
N LEU A 148 4.74 8.93 -2.46
CA LEU A 148 5.77 9.62 -1.70
C LEU A 148 5.21 10.00 -0.34
N ASN A 149 5.86 9.57 0.73
CA ASN A 149 5.43 9.86 2.10
C ASN A 149 6.46 10.71 2.84
N GLN A 150 6.04 11.42 3.88
CA GLN A 150 6.89 12.24 4.76
C GLN A 150 7.60 13.39 4.04
N LEU A 151 6.89 14.05 3.12
CA LEU A 151 7.45 15.19 2.38
C LEU A 151 7.64 16.43 3.27
N GLY A 152 8.73 17.13 3.03
CA GLY A 152 9.07 18.39 3.72
C GLY A 152 8.37 19.64 3.14
N GLY A 153 7.45 19.49 2.17
CA GLY A 153 6.69 20.58 1.56
C GLY A 153 6.69 20.58 0.03
N ALA A 154 5.95 21.52 -0.57
CA ALA A 154 5.67 21.58 -2.00
C ALA A 154 6.91 21.64 -2.91
N ARG A 155 7.97 22.39 -2.50
CA ARG A 155 9.23 22.43 -3.26
C ARG A 155 9.92 21.08 -3.31
N HIS A 156 9.88 20.33 -2.21
CA HIS A 156 10.44 18.98 -2.12
C HIS A 156 9.66 18.02 -3.01
N GLU A 157 8.32 18.05 -2.93
CA GLU A 157 7.43 17.29 -3.80
C GLU A 157 7.70 17.52 -5.28
N SER A 158 7.68 18.78 -5.72
CA SER A 158 7.91 19.16 -7.13
C SER A 158 9.25 18.61 -7.65
N LYS A 159 10.31 18.69 -6.82
CA LYS A 159 11.62 18.17 -7.20
C LYS A 159 11.61 16.63 -7.34
N LEU A 160 10.98 15.91 -6.42
CA LEU A 160 10.93 14.45 -6.48
C LEU A 160 10.08 13.96 -7.65
N ARG A 161 8.93 14.60 -7.92
CA ARG A 161 8.11 14.29 -9.10
C ARG A 161 8.89 14.46 -10.40
N ALA A 162 9.58 15.58 -10.56
CA ALA A 162 10.40 15.84 -11.74
C ALA A 162 11.53 14.79 -11.92
N VAL A 163 12.16 14.37 -10.82
CA VAL A 163 13.19 13.31 -10.87
C VAL A 163 12.59 11.97 -11.27
N ILE A 164 11.47 11.56 -10.68
CA ILE A 164 10.82 10.27 -10.99
C ILE A 164 10.36 10.25 -12.44
N GLU A 165 9.70 11.29 -12.90
CA GLU A 165 9.23 11.43 -14.28
C GLU A 165 10.38 11.40 -15.31
N HIS A 166 11.52 12.01 -14.96
CA HIS A 166 12.68 12.07 -15.87
C HIS A 166 13.44 10.74 -15.97
N TYR A 167 13.57 9.99 -14.89
CA TYR A 167 14.43 8.82 -14.83
C TYR A 167 13.69 7.48 -14.81
N THR A 168 12.38 7.47 -14.60
CA THR A 168 11.58 6.24 -14.48
C THR A 168 10.29 6.37 -15.29
N ASP A 169 9.63 5.24 -15.52
CA ASP A 169 8.30 5.14 -16.12
C ASP A 169 7.18 4.98 -15.07
N VAL A 170 7.55 5.02 -13.78
CA VAL A 170 6.61 4.79 -12.68
C VAL A 170 5.81 6.05 -12.36
N GLN A 171 4.50 5.89 -12.23
CA GLN A 171 3.62 7.01 -11.90
C GLN A 171 3.67 7.37 -10.41
N VAL A 172 3.69 8.67 -10.09
CA VAL A 172 3.49 9.18 -8.74
C VAL A 172 1.99 9.35 -8.50
N LEU A 173 1.41 8.42 -7.74
CA LEU A 173 -0.03 8.40 -7.41
C LEU A 173 -0.40 9.42 -6.33
N GLY A 174 0.54 9.79 -5.50
CA GLY A 174 0.32 10.76 -4.43
C GLY A 174 1.61 11.17 -3.75
N ALA A 175 1.50 12.26 -3.00
CA ALA A 175 2.62 12.88 -2.32
C ALA A 175 2.12 13.46 -0.98
N ILE A 176 2.48 12.78 0.11
CA ILE A 176 1.92 13.02 1.44
C ILE A 176 2.93 13.82 2.24
N ALA A 177 2.52 15.02 2.64
CA ALA A 177 3.30 15.86 3.54
C ALA A 177 3.42 15.22 4.93
N HIS A 178 4.51 15.51 5.63
CA HIS A 178 4.63 15.16 7.03
C HIS A 178 3.51 15.83 7.82
N ASP A 179 2.61 15.04 8.38
CA ASP A 179 1.47 15.51 9.16
C ASP A 179 1.30 14.66 10.42
N PRO A 180 1.48 15.26 11.62
CA PRO A 180 1.30 14.54 12.89
C PRO A 180 -0.09 13.91 13.06
N ARG A 181 -1.12 14.41 12.37
CA ARG A 181 -2.49 13.85 12.41
C ARG A 181 -2.60 12.50 11.71
N LEU A 182 -1.64 12.19 10.81
CA LEU A 182 -1.51 10.88 10.16
C LEU A 182 -0.74 9.88 11.02
N ALA A 183 -0.13 10.33 12.12
CA ALA A 183 0.56 9.42 13.03
C ALA A 183 -0.46 8.56 13.77
N VAL A 184 -0.50 7.28 13.44
CA VAL A 184 -1.16 6.29 14.29
C VAL A 184 -0.27 6.07 15.50
N VAL A 185 -0.87 6.04 16.69
CA VAL A 185 -0.11 5.87 17.94
C VAL A 185 0.60 4.52 17.90
N GLU A 186 1.92 4.55 17.76
CA GLU A 186 2.77 3.35 17.82
C GLU A 186 3.20 3.10 19.27
N ARG A 187 3.12 1.85 19.70
CA ARG A 187 3.78 1.32 20.90
C ARG A 187 4.95 0.44 20.48
N HIS A 188 5.73 -0.06 21.43
CA HIS A 188 6.92 -0.87 21.19
C HIS A 188 6.72 -2.10 20.27
N LEU A 189 5.50 -2.60 20.13
CA LEU A 189 5.13 -3.76 19.30
C LEU A 189 4.27 -3.44 18.09
N GLY A 190 4.13 -2.16 17.71
CA GLY A 190 3.31 -1.73 16.57
C GLY A 190 2.23 -0.71 16.94
N LEU A 191 1.16 -0.63 16.15
CA LEU A 191 0.06 0.29 16.38
C LEU A 191 -0.72 -0.08 17.65
N MET A 192 -1.38 0.90 18.27
CA MET A 192 -2.38 0.61 19.30
C MET A 192 -3.62 -0.05 18.66
N PRO A 193 -4.19 -1.10 19.30
CA PRO A 193 -5.49 -1.64 18.89
C PRO A 193 -6.56 -0.55 18.87
N ASN A 194 -7.41 -0.54 17.84
CA ASN A 194 -8.41 0.51 17.66
C ASN A 194 -9.44 0.57 18.80
N HIS A 195 -9.75 -0.56 19.44
CA HIS A 195 -10.69 -0.63 20.56
C HIS A 195 -10.15 -0.01 21.87
N GLU A 196 -8.83 0.24 21.96
CA GLU A 196 -8.23 0.96 23.08
C GLU A 196 -8.27 2.49 22.91
N LEU A 197 -8.83 2.97 21.78
CA LEU A 197 -8.92 4.39 21.44
C LEU A 197 -10.38 4.80 21.28
N ASP A 198 -10.88 5.66 22.14
CA ASP A 198 -12.26 6.19 22.11
C ASP A 198 -12.57 6.96 20.81
N ASP A 199 -11.54 7.47 20.13
CA ASP A 199 -11.65 8.30 18.92
C ASP A 199 -11.23 7.58 17.62
N ALA A 200 -11.04 6.25 17.63
CA ALA A 200 -10.53 5.49 16.49
C ALA A 200 -11.31 5.74 15.19
N ALA A 201 -12.63 5.76 15.24
CA ALA A 201 -13.47 6.02 14.07
C ALA A 201 -13.28 7.46 13.53
N GLN A 202 -13.06 8.43 14.41
CA GLN A 202 -12.79 9.82 14.00
C GLN A 202 -11.42 9.93 13.36
N ARG A 203 -10.40 9.24 13.89
CA ARG A 203 -9.06 9.19 13.32
C ARG A 203 -9.07 8.58 11.94
N VAL A 204 -9.73 7.43 11.75
CA VAL A 204 -9.89 6.79 10.44
C VAL A 204 -10.52 7.74 9.42
N ARG A 205 -11.61 8.43 9.79
CA ARG A 205 -12.24 9.43 8.90
C ARG A 205 -11.30 10.60 8.56
N ALA A 206 -10.54 11.08 9.53
CA ALA A 206 -9.57 12.16 9.32
C ALA A 206 -8.43 11.71 8.40
N MET A 207 -7.91 10.50 8.60
CA MET A 207 -6.90 9.90 7.72
C MET A 207 -7.44 9.75 6.29
N GLY A 208 -8.66 9.25 6.12
CA GLY A 208 -9.31 9.14 4.80
C GLY A 208 -9.39 10.47 4.08
N LYS A 209 -9.79 11.55 4.76
CA LYS A 209 -9.85 12.90 4.19
C LYS A 209 -8.47 13.43 3.78
N LEU A 210 -7.46 13.25 4.64
CA LEU A 210 -6.09 13.70 4.37
C LEU A 210 -5.47 12.94 3.20
N ILE A 211 -5.71 11.64 3.11
CA ILE A 211 -5.22 10.80 2.01
C ILE A 211 -5.95 11.14 0.69
N ALA A 212 -7.27 11.33 0.72
CA ALA A 212 -8.04 11.73 -0.46
C ALA A 212 -7.60 13.08 -1.04
N ALA A 213 -7.10 13.99 -0.20
CA ALA A 213 -6.61 15.30 -0.63
C ALA A 213 -5.21 15.25 -1.28
N GLN A 214 -4.44 14.18 -1.07
CA GLN A 214 -3.02 14.09 -1.45
C GLN A 214 -2.69 12.90 -2.37
N ILE A 215 -3.65 12.01 -2.60
CA ILE A 215 -3.54 10.87 -3.52
C ILE A 215 -4.59 11.00 -4.62
N ASP A 216 -4.18 10.78 -5.86
CA ASP A 216 -5.09 10.67 -7.00
C ASP A 216 -5.81 9.32 -6.97
N LEU A 217 -6.97 9.29 -6.31
CA LEU A 217 -7.77 8.07 -6.15
C LEU A 217 -8.25 7.52 -7.50
N SER A 218 -8.48 8.38 -8.49
CA SER A 218 -8.89 7.95 -9.84
C SER A 218 -7.79 7.13 -10.51
N ARG A 219 -6.53 7.58 -10.40
CA ARG A 219 -5.38 6.81 -10.90
C ARG A 219 -5.17 5.51 -10.14
N VAL A 220 -5.38 5.51 -8.83
CA VAL A 220 -5.32 4.27 -8.03
C VAL A 220 -6.34 3.25 -8.52
N LEU A 221 -7.57 3.68 -8.80
CA LEU A 221 -8.63 2.81 -9.35
C LEU A 221 -8.29 2.28 -10.74
N GLN A 222 -7.80 3.13 -11.66
CA GLN A 222 -7.36 2.73 -13.00
C GLN A 222 -6.21 1.71 -12.95
N LEU A 223 -5.24 1.93 -12.06
CA LEU A 223 -4.14 1.01 -11.81
C LEU A 223 -4.66 -0.35 -11.32
N ALA A 224 -5.56 -0.34 -10.34
CA ALA A 224 -6.15 -1.55 -9.76
C ALA A 224 -6.98 -2.35 -10.77
N ALA A 225 -7.63 -1.67 -11.73
CA ALA A 225 -8.36 -2.30 -12.83
C ALA A 225 -7.44 -2.89 -13.93
N GLY A 226 -6.13 -2.60 -13.88
CA GLY A 226 -5.17 -3.04 -14.89
C GLY A 226 -5.16 -2.18 -16.15
N GLU A 227 -5.78 -1.00 -16.13
CA GLU A 227 -5.85 -0.07 -17.24
C GLU A 227 -4.54 0.73 -17.42
N ILE A 228 -3.78 0.90 -16.34
CA ILE A 228 -2.49 1.58 -16.34
C ILE A 228 -1.36 0.52 -16.25
N GLY A 229 -0.36 0.62 -17.08
CA GLY A 229 0.83 -0.26 -17.08
C GLY A 229 0.89 -1.30 -18.20
N ARG A 230 -0.02 -1.27 -19.17
CA ARG A 230 0.10 -1.99 -20.46
C ARG A 230 0.73 -1.13 -21.56
N ALA A 231 1.25 0.04 -21.25
CA ALA A 231 1.91 0.90 -22.22
C ALA A 231 3.33 0.37 -22.51
N SER A 232 3.42 -0.29 -23.66
CA SER A 232 4.59 -0.48 -24.52
C SER A 232 5.85 -1.14 -23.94
N CYS A 233 5.96 -2.46 -24.11
CA CYS A 233 7.19 -2.98 -24.70
C CYS A 233 7.31 -2.35 -26.11
N ARG A 234 8.14 -1.32 -26.29
CA ARG A 234 8.75 -0.91 -27.56
C ARG A 234 10.25 -0.88 -27.40
#